data_bdc04a99a5f7c509ba9387773ff898c8
#
_entry.id   bdc04a99a5f7c509ba9387773ff898c8
#
_cell.length_a   1.000
_cell.length_b   1.000
_cell.length_c   1.000
_cell.angle_alpha   90.00
_cell.angle_beta   90.00
_cell.angle_gamma   90.00
#
_symmetry.space_group_name_H-M   'P 1'
#
loop_
_entity.id
_entity.type
_entity.pdbx_description
1 polymer ?
#
loop_
_entity_poly.entity_id
_entity_poly.type
_entity_poly.pdbx_seq_one_letter_code
_entity_poly.pdbx_strand_id
1 'polypeptide(L)'
;METRFKIQYKTTINAPIEKVWEALTKPEIVKQYFFGTELLTDWKVGSPIIFQGEWEGKKYKDRGEVLEYEHKKKLSYSYFSNWSGKEDKPENYLWVCYEVKQDGATTELTIHQSNYDEERAKHSEGNWASLIAEMRKLIE
;
A
#
# COMPACT_ATOMS: atom_id res chain seq x y z
N MET A 1 16.13 -6.21 1.90
CA MET A 1 14.96 -5.68 1.18
C MET A 1 15.39 -4.62 0.19
N GLU A 2 14.85 -4.69 -1.03
CA GLU A 2 15.17 -3.75 -2.10
C GLU A 2 14.66 -2.35 -1.76
N THR A 3 15.55 -1.35 -1.80
CA THR A 3 15.20 0.04 -1.47
C THR A 3 15.60 1.03 -2.56
N ARG A 4 15.96 0.56 -3.77
CA ARG A 4 16.33 1.43 -4.87
C ARG A 4 15.14 2.28 -5.33
N PHE A 5 15.43 3.50 -5.73
CA PHE A 5 14.41 4.43 -6.23
C PHE A 5 13.22 4.54 -5.28
N LYS A 6 13.53 4.61 -3.99
CA LYS A 6 12.52 4.68 -2.94
C LYS A 6 11.87 6.06 -2.89
N ILE A 7 10.53 6.07 -2.83
CA ILE A 7 9.79 7.31 -2.56
C ILE A 7 9.29 7.27 -1.12
N GLN A 8 9.01 8.45 -0.60
CA GLN A 8 8.40 8.61 0.70
C GLN A 8 7.27 9.62 0.56
N TYR A 9 6.04 9.18 0.84
CA TYR A 9 4.88 10.05 0.83
C TYR A 9 4.37 10.20 2.25
N LYS A 10 4.37 11.42 2.76
CA LYS A 10 3.99 11.72 4.14
C LYS A 10 2.83 12.71 4.15
N THR A 11 1.79 12.41 4.92
CA THR A 11 0.63 13.28 5.02
C THR A 11 -0.02 13.16 6.40
N THR A 12 -0.80 14.17 6.76
CA THR A 12 -1.59 14.17 8.00
C THR A 12 -3.04 13.89 7.63
N ILE A 13 -3.65 12.91 8.30
CA ILE A 13 -5.05 12.53 8.07
C ILE A 13 -5.88 12.98 9.27
N ASN A 14 -6.97 13.69 9.02
CA ASN A 14 -7.84 14.21 10.06
C ASN A 14 -8.80 13.12 10.55
N ALA A 15 -8.24 12.09 11.17
CA ALA A 15 -8.98 10.97 11.73
C ALA A 15 -8.10 10.28 12.79
N PRO A 16 -8.71 9.59 13.77
CA PRO A 16 -7.93 8.87 14.79
C PRO A 16 -7.23 7.66 14.18
N ILE A 17 -6.16 7.23 14.84
CA ILE A 17 -5.30 6.14 14.33
C ILE A 17 -6.08 4.84 14.09
N GLU A 18 -7.11 4.54 14.87
CA GLU A 18 -7.93 3.36 14.67
C GLU A 18 -8.60 3.38 13.29
N LYS A 19 -9.14 4.51 12.89
CA LYS A 19 -9.79 4.66 11.59
C LYS A 19 -8.80 4.57 10.45
N VAL A 20 -7.64 5.20 10.61
CA VAL A 20 -6.59 5.15 9.58
C VAL A 20 -6.09 3.73 9.42
N TRP A 21 -5.83 3.04 10.53
CA TRP A 21 -5.34 1.65 10.49
C TRP A 21 -6.36 0.71 9.84
N GLU A 22 -7.64 0.86 10.18
CA GLU A 22 -8.69 0.08 9.54
C GLU A 22 -8.76 0.34 8.03
N ALA A 23 -8.62 1.59 7.62
CA ALA A 23 -8.64 1.94 6.20
C ALA A 23 -7.46 1.33 5.44
N LEU A 24 -6.33 1.12 6.10
CA LEU A 24 -5.15 0.51 5.48
C LEU A 24 -5.22 -1.01 5.43
N THR A 25 -5.95 -1.64 6.34
CA THR A 25 -5.88 -3.09 6.54
C THR A 25 -7.16 -3.88 6.27
N LYS A 26 -8.33 -3.26 6.40
CA LYS A 26 -9.60 -3.98 6.20
C LYS A 26 -9.98 -4.04 4.73
N PRO A 27 -10.16 -5.27 4.18
CA PRO A 27 -10.49 -5.43 2.77
C PRO A 27 -11.71 -4.63 2.30
N GLU A 28 -12.77 -4.58 3.10
CA GLU A 28 -13.99 -3.87 2.75
C GLU A 28 -13.80 -2.37 2.62
N ILE A 29 -12.81 -1.80 3.31
CA ILE A 29 -12.51 -0.38 3.20
C ILE A 29 -11.51 -0.13 2.06
N VAL A 30 -10.47 -0.95 1.96
CA VAL A 30 -9.47 -0.86 0.88
C VAL A 30 -10.17 -0.89 -0.48
N LYS A 31 -11.14 -1.77 -0.65
CA LYS A 31 -11.90 -1.89 -1.89
C LYS A 31 -12.55 -0.58 -2.32
N GLN A 32 -12.97 0.24 -1.37
CA GLN A 32 -13.69 1.48 -1.68
C GLN A 32 -12.81 2.57 -2.26
N TYR A 33 -11.54 2.63 -1.90
CA TYR A 33 -10.65 3.69 -2.39
C TYR A 33 -9.54 3.19 -3.31
N PHE A 34 -9.35 1.89 -3.43
CA PHE A 34 -8.28 1.28 -4.21
C PHE A 34 -8.82 0.64 -5.49
N PHE A 35 -9.63 1.40 -6.24
CA PHE A 35 -10.18 0.98 -7.55
C PHE A 35 -10.93 -0.36 -7.54
N GLY A 36 -11.63 -0.68 -6.44
CA GLY A 36 -12.36 -1.93 -6.33
C GLY A 36 -11.48 -3.14 -6.10
N THR A 37 -10.20 -2.93 -5.78
CA THR A 37 -9.25 -4.02 -5.53
C THR A 37 -9.65 -4.84 -4.32
N GLU A 38 -9.63 -6.17 -4.49
CA GLU A 38 -9.85 -7.11 -3.40
C GLU A 38 -8.52 -7.44 -2.75
N LEU A 39 -8.40 -7.10 -1.46
CA LEU A 39 -7.21 -7.38 -0.67
C LEU A 39 -7.40 -8.69 0.09
N LEU A 40 -6.51 -9.63 -0.10
CA LEU A 40 -6.55 -10.95 0.55
C LEU A 40 -5.27 -11.19 1.34
N THR A 41 -5.37 -11.20 2.66
CA THR A 41 -4.26 -11.51 3.55
C THR A 41 -4.79 -11.67 4.97
N ASP A 42 -4.05 -12.40 5.82
CA ASP A 42 -4.35 -12.50 7.25
C ASP A 42 -3.44 -11.59 8.09
N TRP A 43 -2.59 -10.81 7.43
CA TRP A 43 -1.64 -9.89 8.07
C TRP A 43 -0.61 -10.54 8.99
N LYS A 44 -0.40 -11.84 8.88
CA LYS A 44 0.67 -12.52 9.62
C LYS A 44 1.96 -12.43 8.83
N VAL A 45 3.06 -12.17 9.53
CA VAL A 45 4.39 -12.12 8.88
C VAL A 45 4.67 -13.47 8.22
N GLY A 46 5.08 -13.41 6.96
CA GLY A 46 5.34 -14.61 6.16
C GLY A 46 4.14 -15.07 5.34
N SER A 47 2.94 -14.53 5.60
CA SER A 47 1.75 -14.90 4.83
C SER A 47 1.69 -14.20 3.48
N PRO A 48 1.04 -14.81 2.48
CA PRO A 48 0.86 -14.14 1.20
C PRO A 48 -0.08 -12.94 1.34
N ILE A 49 0.13 -11.94 0.51
CA ILE A 49 -0.77 -10.81 0.35
C ILE A 49 -1.10 -10.71 -1.13
N ILE A 50 -2.39 -10.58 -1.44
CA ILE A 50 -2.88 -10.55 -2.81
C ILE A 50 -3.77 -9.34 -3.00
N PHE A 51 -3.56 -8.61 -4.10
CA PHE A 51 -4.42 -7.53 -4.55
C PHE A 51 -4.94 -7.91 -5.92
N GLN A 52 -6.24 -8.21 -6.02
CA GLN A 52 -6.81 -8.65 -7.29
C GLN A 52 -8.05 -7.86 -7.67
N GLY A 53 -8.33 -7.81 -8.95
CA GLY A 53 -9.47 -7.09 -9.46
C GLY A 53 -9.50 -7.07 -10.98
N GLU A 54 -10.27 -6.12 -11.53
CA GLU A 54 -10.42 -5.96 -12.96
C GLU A 54 -10.37 -4.46 -13.30
N TRP A 55 -9.59 -4.12 -14.30
CA TRP A 55 -9.45 -2.76 -14.77
C TRP A 55 -9.62 -2.73 -16.28
N GLU A 56 -10.64 -2.00 -16.75
CA GLU A 56 -10.94 -1.90 -18.19
C GLU A 56 -11.04 -3.25 -18.89
N GLY A 57 -11.71 -4.23 -18.24
CA GLY A 57 -11.89 -5.56 -18.79
C GLY A 57 -10.70 -6.50 -18.62
N LYS A 58 -9.62 -6.02 -18.02
CA LYS A 58 -8.43 -6.83 -17.78
C LYS A 58 -8.32 -7.19 -16.30
N LYS A 59 -8.18 -8.48 -16.04
CA LYS A 59 -8.00 -8.97 -14.66
C LYS A 59 -6.55 -8.81 -14.23
N TYR A 60 -6.34 -8.41 -12.98
CA TYR A 60 -5.02 -8.36 -12.41
C TYR A 60 -4.97 -9.11 -11.08
N LYS A 61 -3.80 -9.61 -10.74
CA LYS A 61 -3.56 -10.27 -9.47
C LYS A 61 -2.13 -9.97 -9.03
N ASP A 62 -2.00 -8.88 -8.29
CA ASP A 62 -0.71 -8.49 -7.73
C ASP A 62 -0.49 -9.28 -6.45
N ARG A 63 0.76 -9.56 -6.12
CA ARG A 63 1.06 -10.45 -5.00
C ARG A 63 2.36 -10.11 -4.31
N GLY A 64 2.50 -10.63 -3.10
CA GLY A 64 3.70 -10.48 -2.30
C GLY A 64 3.59 -11.24 -1.00
N GLU A 65 4.36 -10.82 -0.03
CA GLU A 65 4.42 -11.45 1.28
C GLU A 65 4.41 -10.36 2.36
N VAL A 66 3.71 -10.61 3.46
CA VAL A 66 3.73 -9.70 4.61
C VAL A 66 5.10 -9.82 5.28
N LEU A 67 5.83 -8.72 5.37
CA LEU A 67 7.18 -8.69 5.92
C LEU A 67 7.23 -8.24 7.38
N GLU A 68 6.38 -7.27 7.73
CA GLU A 68 6.30 -6.74 9.08
C GLU A 68 4.85 -6.40 9.40
N TYR A 69 4.47 -6.55 10.65
CA TYR A 69 3.15 -6.11 11.10
C TYR A 69 3.19 -5.77 12.58
N GLU A 70 3.03 -4.49 12.90
CA GLU A 70 2.88 -3.99 14.25
C GLU A 70 1.58 -3.20 14.29
N HIS A 71 0.59 -3.71 15.01
CA HIS A 71 -0.75 -3.13 15.06
C HIS A 71 -0.75 -1.65 15.43
N LYS A 72 -1.34 -0.82 14.55
CA LYS A 72 -1.43 0.65 14.72
C LYS A 72 -0.06 1.36 14.77
N LYS A 73 0.95 0.76 14.18
CA LYS A 73 2.29 1.36 14.12
C LYS A 73 2.90 1.26 12.73
N LYS A 74 3.06 0.03 12.23
CA LYS A 74 3.80 -0.17 10.99
C LYS A 74 3.44 -1.51 10.36
N LEU A 75 3.35 -1.54 9.05
CA LEU A 75 3.28 -2.79 8.31
C LEU A 75 4.08 -2.64 7.01
N SER A 76 4.59 -3.74 6.50
CA SER A 76 5.26 -3.74 5.23
C SER A 76 5.04 -5.06 4.51
N TYR A 77 5.15 -5.01 3.19
CA TYR A 77 5.00 -6.20 2.36
C TYR A 77 5.82 -6.06 1.10
N SER A 78 6.16 -7.20 0.50
CA SER A 78 6.75 -7.21 -0.84
C SER A 78 5.61 -7.16 -1.84
N TYR A 79 5.90 -6.69 -3.06
CA TYR A 79 4.85 -6.44 -4.04
C TYR A 79 5.34 -6.69 -5.46
N PHE A 80 4.57 -7.47 -6.22
CA PHE A 80 4.86 -7.75 -7.62
C PHE A 80 3.57 -7.68 -8.44
N SER A 81 3.61 -6.95 -9.56
CA SER A 81 2.47 -6.82 -10.48
C SER A 81 2.79 -7.53 -11.79
N ASN A 82 1.81 -8.29 -12.30
CA ASN A 82 1.92 -8.92 -13.62
C ASN A 82 2.04 -7.87 -14.75
N TRP A 83 1.62 -6.64 -14.46
CA TRP A 83 1.69 -5.55 -15.43
C TRP A 83 3.01 -4.77 -15.38
N SER A 84 3.96 -5.21 -14.55
CA SER A 84 5.26 -4.55 -14.43
C SER A 84 6.15 -4.74 -15.65
N GLY A 85 5.91 -5.77 -16.44
CA GLY A 85 6.78 -6.14 -17.54
C GLY A 85 8.01 -6.90 -17.10
N LYS A 86 8.08 -7.31 -15.84
CA LYS A 86 9.21 -8.03 -15.25
C LYS A 86 8.85 -9.48 -15.02
N GLU A 87 9.88 -10.34 -14.85
CA GLU A 87 9.67 -11.73 -14.48
C GLU A 87 9.36 -11.83 -12.99
N ASP A 88 8.56 -12.83 -12.61
CA ASP A 88 8.22 -13.07 -11.21
C ASP A 88 9.39 -13.76 -10.52
N LYS A 89 10.32 -12.94 -10.04
CA LYS A 89 11.53 -13.38 -9.33
C LYS A 89 11.70 -12.49 -8.09
N PRO A 90 12.30 -13.00 -7.01
CA PRO A 90 12.48 -12.23 -5.78
C PRO A 90 13.10 -10.84 -5.99
N GLU A 91 14.10 -10.74 -6.88
CA GLU A 91 14.78 -9.45 -7.16
C GLU A 91 13.87 -8.43 -7.85
N ASN A 92 12.74 -8.87 -8.39
CA ASN A 92 11.78 -7.99 -9.06
C ASN A 92 10.58 -7.62 -8.18
N TYR A 93 10.60 -8.00 -6.90
CA TYR A 93 9.58 -7.57 -5.96
C TYR A 93 9.94 -6.22 -5.36
N LEU A 94 8.96 -5.35 -5.27
CA LEU A 94 9.12 -4.05 -4.66
C LEU A 94 8.82 -4.15 -3.17
N TRP A 95 9.23 -3.15 -2.41
CA TRP A 95 8.96 -3.04 -0.99
C TRP A 95 7.99 -1.89 -0.76
N VAL A 96 6.94 -2.14 0.03
CA VAL A 96 5.95 -1.12 0.41
C VAL A 96 5.84 -1.14 1.92
N CYS A 97 5.81 0.04 2.55
CA CYS A 97 5.72 0.16 4.00
C CYS A 97 4.79 1.30 4.38
N TYR A 98 3.90 1.04 5.34
CA TYR A 98 3.03 2.07 5.93
C TYR A 98 3.42 2.26 7.38
N GLU A 99 3.63 3.51 7.79
CA GLU A 99 3.87 3.86 9.18
C GLU A 99 2.83 4.88 9.62
N VAL A 100 2.26 4.69 10.80
CA VAL A 100 1.26 5.62 11.34
C VAL A 100 1.67 6.07 12.74
N LYS A 101 1.35 7.32 13.06
CA LYS A 101 1.65 7.90 14.36
C LYS A 101 0.50 8.84 14.76
N GLN A 102 -0.08 8.60 15.94
CA GLN A 102 -1.13 9.48 16.46
C GLN A 102 -0.52 10.82 16.84
N ASP A 103 -1.18 11.91 16.45
CA ASP A 103 -0.76 13.26 16.76
C ASP A 103 -2.00 14.07 17.16
N GLY A 104 -2.33 14.04 18.45
CA GLY A 104 -3.55 14.67 18.95
C GLY A 104 -4.78 13.98 18.35
N ALA A 105 -5.62 14.74 17.66
CA ALA A 105 -6.83 14.23 17.02
C ALA A 105 -6.58 13.73 15.60
N THR A 106 -5.35 13.87 15.10
CA THR A 106 -4.99 13.48 13.74
C THR A 106 -3.99 12.32 13.74
N THR A 107 -3.74 11.77 12.56
CA THR A 107 -2.77 10.69 12.37
C THR A 107 -1.80 11.08 11.26
N GLU A 108 -0.52 10.92 11.52
CA GLU A 108 0.51 11.10 10.51
C GLU A 108 0.71 9.75 9.81
N LEU A 109 0.57 9.74 8.49
CA LEU A 109 0.78 8.54 7.67
C LEU A 109 2.00 8.76 6.79
N THR A 110 2.92 7.80 6.82
CA THR A 110 4.08 7.79 5.94
C THR A 110 4.08 6.51 5.13
N ILE A 111 4.20 6.63 3.81
CA ILE A 111 4.26 5.50 2.90
C ILE A 111 5.61 5.50 2.22
N HIS A 112 6.28 4.35 2.25
CA HIS A 112 7.54 4.14 1.54
C HIS A 112 7.31 3.09 0.47
N GLN A 113 7.92 3.28 -0.69
CA GLN A 113 7.89 2.27 -1.75
C GLN A 113 9.17 2.33 -2.57
N SER A 114 9.75 1.15 -2.85
CA SER A 114 10.84 1.04 -3.80
C SER A 114 10.25 0.94 -5.21
N ASN A 115 11.04 1.25 -6.23
CA ASN A 115 10.59 1.22 -7.62
C ASN A 115 11.71 0.70 -8.51
N TYR A 116 11.39 0.38 -9.77
CA TYR A 116 12.36 -0.17 -10.72
C TYR A 116 13.28 0.90 -11.29
N ASP A 117 12.78 2.13 -11.40
CA ASP A 117 13.54 3.25 -11.97
C ASP A 117 12.99 4.58 -11.45
N GLU A 118 13.67 5.66 -11.80
CA GLU A 118 13.32 7.00 -11.32
C GLU A 118 11.96 7.48 -11.89
N GLU A 119 11.65 7.15 -13.12
CA GLU A 119 10.38 7.55 -13.74
C GLU A 119 9.21 6.89 -13.03
N ARG A 120 9.31 5.59 -12.73
CA ARG A 120 8.28 4.87 -12.00
C ARG A 120 8.17 5.34 -10.55
N ALA A 121 9.28 5.76 -9.95
CA ALA A 121 9.28 6.33 -8.61
C ALA A 121 8.44 7.59 -8.56
N LYS A 122 8.63 8.50 -9.49
CA LYS A 122 7.84 9.74 -9.57
C LYS A 122 6.36 9.45 -9.80
N HIS A 123 6.07 8.49 -10.67
CA HIS A 123 4.70 8.08 -10.97
C HIS A 123 4.02 7.49 -9.74
N SER A 124 4.75 6.66 -9.00
CA SER A 124 4.29 6.03 -7.77
C SER A 124 3.90 7.06 -6.71
N GLU A 125 4.70 8.11 -6.55
CA GLU A 125 4.42 9.17 -5.58
C GLU A 125 3.06 9.83 -5.88
N GLY A 126 2.81 10.15 -7.16
CA GLY A 126 1.54 10.73 -7.58
C GLY A 126 0.36 9.77 -7.38
N ASN A 127 0.58 8.49 -7.63
CA ASN A 127 -0.44 7.47 -7.43
C ASN A 127 -0.82 7.33 -5.95
N TRP A 128 0.16 7.35 -5.06
CA TRP A 128 -0.12 7.30 -3.63
C TRP A 128 -0.89 8.52 -3.16
N ALA A 129 -0.51 9.71 -3.65
CA ALA A 129 -1.23 10.94 -3.31
C ALA A 129 -2.71 10.85 -3.71
N SER A 130 -2.98 10.33 -4.92
CA SER A 130 -4.35 10.16 -5.42
C SER A 130 -5.13 9.12 -4.60
N LEU A 131 -4.52 7.99 -4.29
CA LEU A 131 -5.15 6.95 -3.49
C LEU A 131 -5.50 7.44 -2.09
N ILE A 132 -4.57 8.12 -1.45
CA ILE A 132 -4.79 8.62 -0.08
C ILE A 132 -5.84 9.73 -0.09
N ALA A 133 -5.91 10.54 -1.14
CA ALA A 133 -6.98 11.55 -1.26
C ALA A 133 -8.36 10.89 -1.25
N GLU A 134 -8.52 9.75 -1.94
CA GLU A 134 -9.78 9.01 -1.94
C GLU A 134 -10.07 8.37 -0.59
N MET A 135 -9.04 7.81 0.06
CA MET A 135 -9.17 7.26 1.40
C MET A 135 -9.64 8.33 2.40
N ARG A 136 -9.08 9.52 2.31
CA ARG A 136 -9.43 10.64 3.20
C ARG A 136 -10.92 11.00 3.10
N LYS A 137 -11.49 10.94 1.91
CA LYS A 137 -12.92 11.20 1.71
C LYS A 137 -13.81 10.23 2.48
N LEU A 138 -13.32 9.02 2.72
CA LEU A 138 -14.08 7.99 3.45
C LEU A 138 -14.00 8.14 4.96
N ILE A 139 -12.90 8.64 5.48
CA ILE A 139 -12.62 8.58 6.92
C ILE A 139 -12.44 9.93 7.62
N GLU A 140 -12.31 11.02 6.86
CA GLU A 140 -12.21 12.37 7.45
C GLU A 140 -13.57 13.04 7.70
#